data_34af8dd096e6841ba31be3cdf611dc19
#
_entry.id   34af8dd096e6841ba31be3cdf611dc19
#
_cell.length_a   1.000
_cell.length_b   1.000
_cell.length_c   1.000
_cell.angle_alpha   90.00
_cell.angle_beta   90.00
_cell.angle_gamma   90.00
#
_symmetry.space_group_name_H-M   'P 1'
#
loop_
_entity.id
_entity.type
_entity.pdbx_description
1 polymer ?
#
loop_
_entity_poly.entity_id
_entity_poly.type
_entity_poly.pdbx_seq_one_letter_code
_entity_poly.pdbx_strand_id
1 'polypeptide(L)'
;MSEAQTVSSEPGIVRDLTAFQHNILVILSEEPMYGLAIKRQLEEYYGTEVNHGRLYPNLDDLVEMGLVEKSELDKRTNQYALTEEGYQALLDQLSWTFSKVVTDEERAADLEELIGAAR
;
A
#
# COMPACT_ATOMS: atom_id res chain seq x y z
N MET A 1 7.98 -14.83 -18.90
CA MET A 1 8.04 -14.36 -18.63
C MET A 1 8.24 -13.65 -18.59
N SER A 2 8.29 -13.72 -18.61
CA SER A 2 8.48 -13.05 -18.35
C SER A 2 8.66 -12.20 -18.21
N GLU A 3 8.46 -12.10 -18.24
CA GLU A 3 8.51 -11.32 -17.97
C GLU A 3 8.63 -10.54 -17.50
N ALA A 4 8.60 -10.67 -17.48
CA ALA A 4 8.64 -10.05 -16.86
C ALA A 4 8.99 -9.44 -16.42
N GLN A 5 9.20 -9.50 -16.46
CA GLN A 5 9.33 -9.12 -16.03
C GLN A 5 9.32 -8.19 -15.73
N THR A 6 9.08 -7.99 -15.66
CA THR A 6 8.87 -7.22 -15.55
C THR A 6 8.84 -6.40 -15.02
N VAL A 7 8.91 -6.71 -14.96
CA VAL A 7 8.72 -6.04 -14.17
C VAL A 7 8.79 -4.89 -13.63
N SER A 8 8.36 -4.84 -13.05
CA SER A 8 8.39 -3.64 -12.65
C SER A 8 9.71 -3.11 -12.59
N SER A 9 9.85 -2.28 -13.15
CA SER A 9 11.02 -1.63 -13.42
C SER A 9 11.88 -1.30 -12.27
N GLU A 10 11.39 -1.10 -11.12
CA GLU A 10 12.22 -0.75 -9.98
C GLU A 10 11.88 -1.59 -8.77
N PRO A 11 12.12 -2.90 -8.89
CA PRO A 11 11.73 -3.79 -7.82
C PRO A 11 12.46 -3.51 -6.51
N GLY A 12 13.66 -2.92 -6.56
CA GLY A 12 14.37 -2.60 -5.33
C GLY A 12 13.65 -1.56 -4.51
N ILE A 13 13.13 -0.52 -5.17
CA ILE A 13 12.41 0.53 -4.47
C ILE A 13 11.16 -0.03 -3.82
N VAL A 14 10.41 -0.85 -4.56
CA VAL A 14 9.19 -1.45 -4.04
C VAL A 14 9.47 -2.32 -2.83
N ARG A 15 10.54 -3.10 -2.90
CA ARG A 15 10.86 -4.04 -1.83
C ARG A 15 11.44 -3.37 -0.61
N ASP A 16 11.94 -2.16 -0.77
CA ASP A 16 12.53 -1.44 0.34
C ASP A 16 11.52 -0.59 1.12
N LEU A 17 10.25 -0.66 0.75
CA LEU A 17 9.23 0.05 1.51
C LEU A 17 9.18 -0.45 2.94
N THR A 18 9.04 0.47 3.87
CA THR A 18 8.82 0.09 5.27
C THR A 18 7.41 -0.44 5.41
N ALA A 19 7.16 -1.16 6.51
CA ALA A 19 5.82 -1.64 6.79
C ALA A 19 4.84 -0.47 6.89
N PHE A 20 5.27 0.64 7.47
CA PHE A 20 4.44 1.81 7.60
C PHE A 20 4.03 2.36 6.23
N GLN A 21 5.01 2.49 5.32
CA GLN A 21 4.74 2.95 3.96
C GLN A 21 3.84 1.98 3.20
N HIS A 22 4.10 0.68 3.36
CA HIS A 22 3.28 -0.33 2.72
C HIS A 22 1.82 -0.21 3.19
N ASN A 23 1.63 -0.02 4.49
CA ASN A 23 0.27 0.09 5.03
C ASN A 23 -0.45 1.34 4.54
N ILE A 24 0.29 2.42 4.28
CA ILE A 24 -0.32 3.59 3.65
C ILE A 24 -0.86 3.23 2.27
N LEU A 25 -0.07 2.50 1.48
CA LEU A 25 -0.54 2.08 0.17
C LEU A 25 -1.78 1.20 0.27
N VAL A 26 -1.78 0.28 1.24
CA VAL A 26 -2.93 -0.61 1.45
C VAL A 26 -4.18 0.19 1.76
N ILE A 27 -4.06 1.19 2.65
CA ILE A 27 -5.19 2.05 3.01
C ILE A 27 -5.70 2.79 1.78
N LEU A 28 -4.79 3.33 0.98
CA LEU A 28 -5.17 4.11 -0.19
C LEU A 28 -5.70 3.25 -1.33
N SER A 29 -5.51 1.92 -1.26
CA SER A 29 -6.06 1.06 -2.29
C SER A 29 -7.57 1.01 -2.25
N GLU A 30 -8.18 1.40 -1.12
CA GLU A 30 -9.62 1.42 -1.01
C GLU A 30 -10.22 2.62 -1.72
N GLU A 31 -9.64 3.80 -1.48
CA GLU A 31 -10.11 5.04 -2.10
C GLU A 31 -9.15 6.16 -1.77
N PRO A 32 -9.18 7.25 -2.55
CA PRO A 32 -8.38 8.42 -2.19
C PRO A 32 -8.82 8.99 -0.85
N MET A 33 -7.87 9.54 -0.10
CA MET A 33 -8.16 10.04 1.24
C MET A 33 -7.34 11.28 1.56
N TYR A 34 -7.88 12.11 2.45
CA TYR A 34 -7.12 13.20 3.04
C TYR A 34 -6.10 12.64 4.03
N GLY A 35 -5.05 13.41 4.28
CA GLY A 35 -4.02 12.95 5.21
C GLY A 35 -4.56 12.58 6.58
N LEU A 36 -5.53 13.35 7.07
CA LEU A 36 -6.10 13.08 8.40
C LEU A 36 -6.86 11.76 8.43
N ALA A 37 -7.53 11.40 7.35
CA ALA A 37 -8.22 10.12 7.28
C ALA A 37 -7.23 8.95 7.24
N ILE A 38 -6.13 9.13 6.52
CA ILE A 38 -5.08 8.12 6.51
C ILE A 38 -4.52 7.92 7.92
N LYS A 39 -4.28 9.04 8.61
CA LYS A 39 -3.77 9.00 9.97
C LYS A 39 -4.68 8.17 10.88
N ARG A 40 -5.98 8.41 10.79
CA ARG A 40 -6.94 7.70 11.63
C ARG A 40 -6.95 6.20 11.36
N GLN A 41 -6.85 5.81 10.10
CA GLN A 41 -6.82 4.38 9.77
C GLN A 41 -5.54 3.72 10.25
N LEU A 42 -4.42 4.42 10.17
CA LEU A 42 -3.17 3.90 10.70
C LEU A 42 -3.25 3.74 12.21
N GLU A 43 -3.84 4.72 12.88
CA GLU A 43 -4.00 4.64 14.34
C GLU A 43 -4.89 3.49 14.75
N GLU A 44 -5.94 3.26 13.98
CA GLU A 44 -6.81 2.12 14.26
C GLU A 44 -6.06 0.81 14.08
N TYR A 45 -5.28 0.71 13.02
CA TYR A 45 -4.53 -0.51 12.76
C TYR A 45 -3.46 -0.77 13.82
N TYR A 46 -2.71 0.26 14.19
CA TYR A 46 -1.61 0.09 15.14
C TYR A 46 -2.06 0.13 16.60
N GLY A 47 -3.26 0.64 16.85
CA GLY A 47 -3.77 0.75 18.20
C GLY A 47 -3.07 1.82 19.02
N THR A 48 -2.45 2.79 18.35
CA THR A 48 -1.74 3.86 19.04
C THR A 48 -1.71 5.09 18.16
N GLU A 49 -1.38 6.22 18.74
CA GLU A 49 -1.32 7.48 18.03
C GLU A 49 -0.21 7.50 16.99
N VAL A 50 -0.47 8.14 15.84
CA VAL A 50 0.51 8.33 14.78
C VAL A 50 0.70 9.83 14.65
N ASN A 51 1.94 10.31 14.83
CA ASN A 51 2.15 11.76 14.80
C ASN A 51 2.39 12.24 13.36
N HIS A 52 2.15 13.53 13.18
CA HIS A 52 2.30 14.17 11.86
C HIS A 52 3.72 14.09 11.34
N GLY A 53 4.69 14.16 12.25
CA GLY A 53 6.10 14.10 11.86
C GLY A 53 6.51 12.77 11.28
N ARG A 54 5.74 11.73 11.53
CA ARG A 54 5.99 10.43 10.91
C ARG A 54 5.16 10.26 9.64
N LEU A 55 3.93 10.74 9.66
CA LEU A 55 3.01 10.50 8.55
C LEU A 55 3.40 11.28 7.29
N TYR A 56 3.55 12.59 7.41
CA TYR A 56 3.67 13.42 6.21
C TYR A 56 4.99 13.23 5.47
N PRO A 57 6.14 13.08 6.13
CA PRO A 57 7.35 12.75 5.38
C PRO A 57 7.25 11.42 4.63
N ASN A 58 6.56 10.43 5.20
CA ASN A 58 6.37 9.16 4.51
C ASN A 58 5.42 9.29 3.34
N LEU A 59 4.37 10.10 3.47
CA LEU A 59 3.50 10.38 2.34
C LEU A 59 4.28 11.08 1.22
N ASP A 60 5.12 12.05 1.59
CA ASP A 60 5.93 12.76 0.59
C ASP A 60 6.89 11.81 -0.13
N ASP A 61 7.49 10.89 0.61
CA ASP A 61 8.37 9.90 0.00
C ASP A 61 7.62 9.04 -1.02
N LEU A 62 6.42 8.61 -0.67
CA LEU A 62 5.62 7.78 -1.56
C LEU A 62 5.20 8.55 -2.81
N VAL A 63 4.91 9.85 -2.66
CA VAL A 63 4.60 10.69 -3.80
C VAL A 63 5.83 10.81 -4.70
N GLU A 64 7.00 11.01 -4.11
CA GLU A 64 8.23 11.13 -4.87
C GLU A 64 8.56 9.85 -5.62
N MET A 65 8.24 8.70 -5.03
CA MET A 65 8.45 7.42 -5.69
C MET A 65 7.46 7.15 -6.82
N GLY A 66 6.43 7.97 -6.94
CA GLY A 66 5.41 7.77 -7.96
C GLY A 66 4.35 6.75 -7.58
N LEU A 67 4.31 6.33 -6.32
CA LEU A 67 3.35 5.31 -5.87
C LEU A 67 2.06 5.94 -5.36
N VAL A 68 2.11 7.22 -5.01
CA VAL A 68 0.97 7.97 -4.50
C VAL A 68 0.94 9.31 -5.22
N GLU A 69 -0.27 9.79 -5.48
CA GLU A 69 -0.48 11.07 -6.13
C GLU A 69 -1.12 12.01 -5.13
N LYS A 70 -0.63 13.25 -5.09
CA LYS A 70 -1.15 14.25 -4.18
C LYS A 70 -1.89 15.33 -4.96
N SER A 71 -3.13 15.62 -4.56
CA SER A 71 -3.94 16.67 -5.17
C SER A 71 -4.29 17.70 -4.10
N GLU A 72 -4.09 18.96 -4.41
CA GLU A 72 -4.45 20.02 -3.50
C GLU A 72 -5.87 20.45 -3.79
N LEU A 73 -6.77 20.29 -2.82
CA LEU A 73 -8.17 20.66 -2.98
C LEU A 73 -8.42 22.10 -2.57
N ASP A 74 -7.67 22.59 -1.59
CA ASP A 74 -7.68 23.99 -1.21
C ASP A 74 -6.35 24.28 -0.52
N LYS A 75 -6.20 25.45 0.06
CA LYS A 75 -4.92 25.88 0.58
C LYS A 75 -4.38 25.01 1.72
N ARG A 76 -5.23 24.22 2.34
CA ARG A 76 -4.84 23.46 3.53
C ARG A 76 -5.10 21.98 3.42
N THR A 77 -5.76 21.54 2.35
CA THR A 77 -6.27 20.18 2.27
C THR A 77 -5.69 19.47 1.08
N ASN A 78 -4.92 18.43 1.34
CA ASN A 78 -4.37 17.58 0.31
C ASN A 78 -5.04 16.22 0.34
N GLN A 79 -5.42 15.74 -0.83
CA GLN A 79 -5.94 14.41 -0.99
C GLN A 79 -4.87 13.54 -1.62
N TYR A 80 -4.75 12.31 -1.14
CA TYR A 80 -3.76 11.35 -1.62
C TYR A 80 -4.47 10.18 -2.29
N ALA A 81 -3.93 9.71 -3.40
CA ALA A 81 -4.53 8.62 -4.14
C ALA A 81 -3.44 7.65 -4.57
N LEU A 82 -3.76 6.37 -4.58
CA LEU A 82 -2.85 5.35 -5.06
C LEU A 82 -2.74 5.48 -6.57
N THR A 83 -1.51 5.46 -7.09
CA THR A 83 -1.31 5.49 -8.54
C THR A 83 -1.38 4.06 -9.07
N GLU A 84 -1.37 3.94 -10.41
CA GLU A 84 -1.31 2.63 -11.03
C GLU A 84 -0.02 1.92 -10.60
N GLU A 85 1.09 2.65 -10.54
CA GLU A 85 2.35 2.08 -10.08
C GLU A 85 2.26 1.62 -8.63
N GLY A 86 1.55 2.38 -7.80
CA GLY A 86 1.33 1.99 -6.41
C GLY A 86 0.52 0.72 -6.31
N TYR A 87 -0.50 0.60 -7.14
CA TYR A 87 -1.32 -0.60 -7.17
C TYR A 87 -0.49 -1.81 -7.60
N GLN A 88 0.34 -1.64 -8.64
CA GLN A 88 1.20 -2.73 -9.09
C GLN A 88 2.21 -3.13 -8.00
N ALA A 89 2.70 -2.16 -7.25
CA ALA A 89 3.60 -2.46 -6.13
C ALA A 89 2.91 -3.33 -5.09
N LEU A 90 1.65 -3.04 -4.81
CA LEU A 90 0.87 -3.86 -3.87
C LEU A 90 0.66 -5.27 -4.42
N LEU A 91 0.32 -5.39 -5.70
CA LEU A 91 0.14 -6.71 -6.31
C LEU A 91 1.42 -7.52 -6.27
N ASP A 92 2.56 -6.87 -6.54
CA ASP A 92 3.85 -7.56 -6.50
C ASP A 92 4.14 -8.07 -5.10
N GLN A 93 3.86 -7.26 -4.09
CA GLN A 93 4.08 -7.67 -2.71
C GLN A 93 3.17 -8.83 -2.33
N LEU A 94 1.90 -8.76 -2.72
CA LEU A 94 0.96 -9.84 -2.45
C LEU A 94 1.38 -11.13 -3.15
N SER A 95 1.81 -11.00 -4.40
CA SER A 95 2.24 -12.16 -5.17
C SER A 95 3.41 -12.86 -4.48
N TRP A 96 4.38 -12.07 -4.05
CA TRP A 96 5.53 -12.64 -3.34
C TRP A 96 5.09 -13.32 -2.05
N THR A 97 4.24 -12.64 -1.27
CA THR A 97 3.76 -13.19 -0.01
C THR A 97 3.01 -14.50 -0.24
N PHE A 98 2.11 -14.52 -1.23
CA PHE A 98 1.36 -15.73 -1.54
C PHE A 98 2.28 -16.86 -1.95
N SER A 99 3.31 -16.55 -2.72
CA SER A 99 4.25 -17.57 -3.18
C SER A 99 4.97 -18.24 -2.03
N LYS A 100 5.09 -17.56 -0.91
CA LYS A 100 5.74 -18.12 0.28
C LYS A 100 4.76 -18.82 1.21
N VAL A 101 3.57 -18.23 1.37
CA VAL A 101 2.58 -18.73 2.32
C VAL A 101 1.81 -19.92 1.76
N VAL A 102 1.47 -19.88 0.47
CA VAL A 102 0.62 -20.89 -0.13
C VAL A 102 1.50 -22.05 -0.64
N THR A 103 1.77 -23.02 0.23
CA THR A 103 2.65 -24.14 -0.11
C THR A 103 1.89 -25.40 -0.47
N ASP A 104 0.58 -25.44 -0.21
CA ASP A 104 -0.23 -26.61 -0.53
C ASP A 104 -1.69 -26.21 -0.69
N GLU A 105 -2.53 -27.19 -0.99
CA GLU A 105 -3.93 -26.90 -1.27
C GLU A 105 -4.71 -26.46 -0.04
N GLU A 106 -4.31 -26.93 1.12
CA GLU A 106 -4.99 -26.54 2.34
C GLU A 106 -4.78 -25.05 2.61
N ARG A 107 -3.56 -24.59 2.44
CA ARG A 107 -3.26 -23.17 2.62
C ARG A 107 -3.92 -22.31 1.56
N ALA A 108 -3.99 -22.82 0.33
CA ALA A 108 -4.70 -22.11 -0.73
C ALA A 108 -6.16 -21.94 -0.37
N ALA A 109 -6.78 -22.96 0.22
CA ALA A 109 -8.18 -22.90 0.63
C ALA A 109 -8.37 -21.86 1.74
N ASP A 110 -7.42 -21.79 2.69
CA ASP A 110 -7.48 -20.78 3.74
C ASP A 110 -7.49 -19.38 3.13
N LEU A 111 -6.67 -19.16 2.12
CA LEU A 111 -6.57 -17.87 1.47
C LEU A 111 -7.83 -17.52 0.71
N GLU A 112 -8.39 -18.50 0.01
CA GLU A 112 -9.64 -18.29 -0.70
C GLU A 112 -10.77 -17.91 0.26
N GLU A 113 -10.76 -18.49 1.44
CA GLU A 113 -11.75 -18.16 2.45
C GLU A 113 -11.59 -16.72 2.91
N LEU A 114 -10.36 -16.27 3.11
CA LEU A 114 -10.10 -14.88 3.49
C LEU A 114 -10.59 -13.91 2.41
N ILE A 115 -10.34 -14.24 1.16
CA ILE A 115 -10.78 -13.39 0.06
C ILE A 115 -12.29 -13.32 0.01
N GLY A 116 -12.95 -14.45 0.20
CA GLY A 116 -14.41 -14.48 0.22
C GLY A 116 -15.00 -13.68 1.35
N ALA A 117 -14.37 -13.73 2.52
CA ALA A 117 -14.85 -13.00 3.67
C ALA A 117 -14.66 -11.49 3.52
N ALA A 118 -13.64 -11.08 2.75
CA ALA A 118 -13.35 -9.67 2.57
C ALA A 118 -14.30 -9.00 1.58
N ARG A 119 -14.97 -9.79 0.74
CA ARG A 119 -15.90 -9.24 -0.25
C ARG A 119 -17.31 -9.14 0.32
#